data_501c2622c16669446e502dd8355f710a
#
_entry.id   501c2622c16669446e502dd8355f710a
#
_cell.length_a   1.000
_cell.length_b   1.000
_cell.length_c   1.000
_cell.angle_alpha   90.00
_cell.angle_beta   90.00
_cell.angle_gamma   90.00
#
_symmetry.space_group_name_H-M   'P 1'
#
loop_
_entity.id
_entity.type
_entity.pdbx_description
1 polymer ?
#
loop_
_entity_poly.entity_id
_entity_poly.type
_entity_poly.pdbx_seq_one_letter_code
_entity_poly.pdbx_strand_id
1 'polypeptide(L)'
;MDSIMQFLKEDTLPEERVEVDKVRRKATRYWLSKNQKLYKRSFSGPYLLCVHPELIESLLEELHEGICGSHTGGRSLAHRAITQGYWWSNMQREALEYVRKCDQCQWFAPSIHQPGGILNLLSSPWPFAQLGLDIVGPFPKVVGNKKYLLVGTDYFTK
;
A
#
# COMPACT_ATOMS: atom_id res chain seq x y z
N MET A 1 -18.86 13.67 3.80
CA MET A 1 -19.83 12.80 3.07
C MET A 1 -21.26 13.18 3.35
N ASP A 2 -21.52 13.85 4.45
CA ASP A 2 -22.86 14.22 4.94
C ASP A 2 -23.62 15.14 3.98
N SER A 3 -22.95 16.12 3.39
CA SER A 3 -23.56 17.03 2.39
C SER A 3 -24.04 16.31 1.11
N ILE A 4 -23.34 15.25 0.69
CA ILE A 4 -23.76 14.44 -0.47
C ILE A 4 -24.94 13.55 -0.08
N MET A 5 -24.94 13.01 1.12
CA MET A 5 -26.03 12.17 1.63
C MET A 5 -27.30 13.01 1.81
N GLN A 6 -27.21 14.21 2.39
CA GLN A 6 -28.33 15.14 2.52
C GLN A 6 -28.90 15.56 1.15
N PHE A 7 -28.02 15.89 0.20
CA PHE A 7 -28.48 16.23 -1.15
C PHE A 7 -29.20 15.06 -1.83
N LEU A 8 -28.70 13.82 -1.70
CA LEU A 8 -29.35 12.66 -2.32
C LEU A 8 -30.63 12.22 -1.61
N LYS A 9 -30.81 12.58 -0.33
CA LYS A 9 -31.97 12.21 0.49
C LYS A 9 -33.09 13.27 0.45
N GLU A 10 -32.71 14.54 0.58
CA GLU A 10 -33.63 15.66 0.86
C GLU A 10 -33.52 16.77 -0.19
N ASP A 11 -32.67 16.61 -1.23
CA ASP A 11 -32.35 17.63 -2.23
C ASP A 11 -31.88 18.97 -1.60
N THR A 12 -31.34 18.88 -0.37
CA THR A 12 -30.86 20.05 0.38
C THR A 12 -29.45 20.36 -0.01
N LEU A 13 -29.18 21.59 -0.46
CA LEU A 13 -27.90 22.08 -0.89
C LEU A 13 -27.30 23.06 0.12
N PRO A 14 -25.94 23.12 0.24
CA PRO A 14 -25.29 24.15 1.04
C PRO A 14 -25.61 25.56 0.54
N GLU A 15 -25.48 26.57 1.41
CA GLU A 15 -25.75 27.97 1.07
C GLU A 15 -24.71 28.58 0.10
N GLU A 16 -23.48 28.09 0.13
CA GLU A 16 -22.38 28.58 -0.70
C GLU A 16 -22.43 28.03 -2.13
N ARG A 17 -22.51 28.90 -3.14
CA ARG A 17 -22.54 28.52 -4.58
C ARG A 17 -21.40 27.59 -4.98
N VAL A 18 -20.19 27.82 -4.46
CA VAL A 18 -19.01 27.01 -4.78
C VAL A 18 -19.13 25.57 -4.25
N GLU A 19 -19.76 25.42 -3.10
CA GLU A 19 -20.02 24.10 -2.52
C GLU A 19 -21.18 23.37 -3.20
N VAL A 20 -22.22 24.10 -3.59
CA VAL A 20 -23.33 23.57 -4.40
C VAL A 20 -22.82 22.88 -5.66
N ASP A 21 -21.96 23.55 -6.44
CA ASP A 21 -21.40 22.98 -7.68
C ASP A 21 -20.50 21.78 -7.43
N LYS A 22 -19.77 21.79 -6.30
CA LYS A 22 -18.95 20.64 -5.89
C LYS A 22 -19.83 19.44 -5.50
N VAL A 23 -20.89 19.67 -4.75
CA VAL A 23 -21.82 18.62 -4.32
C VAL A 23 -22.54 18.02 -5.52
N ARG A 24 -23.10 18.82 -6.40
CA ARG A 24 -23.78 18.35 -7.63
C ARG A 24 -22.88 17.52 -8.51
N ARG A 25 -21.66 17.99 -8.82
CA ARG A 25 -20.68 17.24 -9.63
C ARG A 25 -20.26 15.92 -8.99
N LYS A 26 -20.10 15.91 -7.65
CA LYS A 26 -19.72 14.69 -6.93
C LYS A 26 -20.89 13.71 -6.81
N ALA A 27 -22.10 14.21 -6.55
CA ALA A 27 -23.30 13.40 -6.32
C ALA A 27 -23.60 12.44 -7.49
N THR A 28 -23.29 12.80 -8.73
CA THR A 28 -23.45 11.95 -9.92
C THR A 28 -22.70 10.60 -9.82
N ARG A 29 -21.71 10.52 -8.95
CA ARG A 29 -20.91 9.30 -8.73
C ARG A 29 -21.35 8.49 -7.52
N TYR A 30 -22.39 8.95 -6.82
CA TYR A 30 -22.91 8.30 -5.63
C TYR A 30 -24.36 7.85 -5.84
N TRP A 31 -24.72 6.82 -5.13
CA TRP A 31 -26.06 6.26 -5.13
C TRP A 31 -26.49 5.94 -3.70
N LEU A 32 -27.71 6.32 -3.34
CA LEU A 32 -28.29 6.03 -2.04
C LEU A 32 -29.25 4.84 -2.15
N SER A 33 -28.98 3.80 -1.38
CA SER A 33 -29.86 2.62 -1.29
C SER A 33 -31.13 2.90 -0.52
N LYS A 34 -32.16 2.07 -0.71
CA LYS A 34 -33.39 2.09 0.10
C LYS A 34 -33.12 1.99 1.60
N ASN A 35 -32.04 1.30 1.99
CA ASN A 35 -31.61 1.16 3.38
C ASN A 35 -30.72 2.32 3.86
N GLN A 36 -30.74 3.45 3.17
CA GLN A 36 -29.97 4.66 3.49
C GLN A 36 -28.44 4.45 3.52
N LYS A 37 -27.96 3.43 2.86
CA LYS A 37 -26.51 3.20 2.69
C LYS A 37 -26.03 3.93 1.43
N LEU A 38 -24.96 4.72 1.58
CA LEU A 38 -24.35 5.47 0.50
C LEU A 38 -23.34 4.57 -0.23
N TYR A 39 -23.43 4.53 -1.53
CA TYR A 39 -22.51 3.80 -2.40
C TYR A 39 -21.83 4.77 -3.37
N LYS A 40 -20.56 4.52 -3.66
CA LYS A 40 -19.81 5.25 -4.65
C LYS A 40 -19.55 4.37 -5.88
N ARG A 41 -19.78 4.91 -7.06
CA ARG A 41 -19.46 4.23 -8.32
C ARG A 41 -17.95 4.19 -8.50
N SER A 42 -17.38 2.99 -8.66
CA SER A 42 -16.00 2.79 -9.05
C SER A 42 -15.78 3.18 -10.52
N PHE A 43 -14.53 3.43 -10.92
CA PHE A 43 -14.21 3.82 -12.30
C PHE A 43 -14.49 2.69 -13.30
N SER A 44 -14.15 1.46 -12.95
CA SER A 44 -14.26 0.28 -13.83
C SER A 44 -14.90 -0.94 -13.16
N GLY A 45 -15.56 -0.76 -12.02
CA GLY A 45 -16.04 -1.87 -11.21
C GLY A 45 -17.39 -1.61 -10.52
N PRO A 46 -17.75 -2.46 -9.57
CA PRO A 46 -19.00 -2.38 -8.84
C PRO A 46 -19.10 -1.12 -7.97
N TYR A 47 -20.29 -0.88 -7.45
CA TYR A 47 -20.52 0.13 -6.44
C TYR A 47 -19.83 -0.26 -5.13
N LEU A 48 -19.14 0.72 -4.51
CA LEU A 48 -18.43 0.55 -3.26
C LEU A 48 -19.25 1.17 -2.12
N LEU A 49 -19.43 0.46 -1.03
CA LEU A 49 -20.09 0.97 0.16
C LEU A 49 -19.24 2.06 0.82
N CYS A 50 -19.82 3.25 1.00
CA CYS A 50 -19.14 4.33 1.70
C CYS A 50 -19.17 4.05 3.21
N VAL A 51 -17.98 3.93 3.80
CA VAL A 51 -17.81 3.65 5.23
C VAL A 51 -17.86 4.96 6.02
N HIS A 52 -18.61 4.97 7.14
CA HIS A 52 -18.65 6.11 8.06
C HIS A 52 -17.30 6.22 8.79
N PRO A 53 -16.82 7.46 9.10
CA PRO A 53 -15.50 7.64 9.75
C PRO A 53 -15.32 6.83 11.03
N GLU A 54 -16.36 6.68 11.85
CA GLU A 54 -16.31 5.91 13.11
C GLU A 54 -16.06 4.41 12.91
N LEU A 55 -16.39 3.87 11.74
CA LEU A 55 -16.25 2.45 11.44
C LEU A 55 -14.96 2.12 10.67
N ILE A 56 -14.16 3.13 10.29
CA ILE A 56 -12.96 2.91 9.49
C ILE A 56 -11.92 2.13 10.28
N GLU A 57 -11.70 2.48 11.53
CA GLU A 57 -10.68 1.84 12.37
C GLU A 57 -10.98 0.36 12.60
N SER A 58 -12.21 0.03 12.99
CA SER A 58 -12.63 -1.36 13.18
C SER A 58 -12.58 -2.17 11.87
N LEU A 59 -12.90 -1.56 10.74
CA LEU A 59 -12.78 -2.19 9.44
C LEU A 59 -11.32 -2.46 9.06
N LEU A 60 -10.43 -1.51 9.32
CA LEU A 60 -8.99 -1.69 9.07
C LEU A 60 -8.40 -2.78 9.95
N GLU A 61 -8.81 -2.84 11.24
CA GLU A 61 -8.43 -3.88 12.17
C GLU A 61 -8.86 -5.27 11.66
N GLU A 62 -10.12 -5.43 11.29
CA GLU A 62 -10.63 -6.69 10.73
C GLU A 62 -9.89 -7.11 9.45
N LEU A 63 -9.61 -6.17 8.55
CA LEU A 63 -8.91 -6.44 7.29
C LEU A 63 -7.42 -6.73 7.47
N HIS A 64 -6.78 -6.19 8.51
CA HIS A 64 -5.35 -6.28 8.74
C HIS A 64 -4.98 -7.41 9.70
N GLU A 65 -5.72 -7.55 10.79
CA GLU A 65 -5.45 -8.45 11.92
C GLU A 65 -6.46 -9.58 12.07
N GLY A 66 -7.63 -9.47 11.40
CA GLY A 66 -8.69 -10.49 11.46
C GLY A 66 -8.26 -11.85 10.91
N ILE A 67 -9.14 -12.85 10.98
CA ILE A 67 -8.88 -14.26 10.62
C ILE A 67 -8.26 -14.40 9.22
N CYS A 68 -8.67 -13.56 8.27
CA CYS A 68 -8.10 -13.47 6.93
C CYS A 68 -7.03 -12.36 6.81
N GLY A 69 -6.68 -11.71 7.89
CA GLY A 69 -5.63 -10.69 7.94
C GLY A 69 -4.26 -11.31 7.65
N SER A 70 -3.38 -10.57 7.04
CA SER A 70 -2.03 -11.02 6.70
C SER A 70 -0.99 -9.93 6.97
N HIS A 71 -1.30 -8.96 7.81
CA HIS A 71 -0.42 -7.83 8.15
C HIS A 71 0.26 -7.21 6.92
N THR A 72 -0.53 -7.03 5.84
CA THR A 72 -0.03 -6.47 4.58
C THR A 72 0.26 -4.97 4.70
N GLY A 73 1.16 -4.46 3.87
CA GLY A 73 1.48 -3.03 3.84
C GLY A 73 0.27 -2.15 3.49
N GLY A 74 0.30 -0.88 3.89
CA GLY A 74 -0.86 0.03 3.81
C GLY A 74 -1.49 0.18 2.41
N ARG A 75 -0.70 0.12 1.33
CA ARG A 75 -1.26 0.13 -0.04
C ARG A 75 -2.09 -1.11 -0.34
N SER A 76 -1.59 -2.28 0.06
CA SER A 76 -2.29 -3.57 -0.11
C SER A 76 -3.53 -3.63 0.76
N LEU A 77 -3.49 -3.10 1.99
CA LEU A 77 -4.63 -3.00 2.87
C LEU A 77 -5.74 -2.13 2.29
N ALA A 78 -5.42 -0.94 1.78
CA ALA A 78 -6.38 -0.08 1.09
C ALA A 78 -6.98 -0.76 -0.17
N HIS A 79 -6.16 -1.45 -0.96
CA HIS A 79 -6.63 -2.21 -2.12
C HIS A 79 -7.57 -3.36 -1.70
N ARG A 80 -7.25 -4.05 -0.62
CA ARG A 80 -8.11 -5.11 -0.05
C ARG A 80 -9.48 -4.57 0.36
N ALA A 81 -9.54 -3.40 1.00
CA ALA A 81 -10.81 -2.75 1.32
C ALA A 81 -11.65 -2.46 0.07
N ILE A 82 -11.01 -1.98 -1.02
CA ILE A 82 -11.70 -1.75 -2.30
C ILE A 82 -12.22 -3.06 -2.91
N THR A 83 -11.43 -4.11 -2.91
CA THR A 83 -11.84 -5.42 -3.49
C THR A 83 -12.97 -6.06 -2.69
N GLN A 84 -13.07 -5.77 -1.40
CA GLN A 84 -14.19 -6.18 -0.56
C GLN A 84 -15.42 -5.26 -0.67
N GLY A 85 -15.34 -4.23 -1.50
CA GLY A 85 -16.48 -3.36 -1.80
C GLY A 85 -16.63 -2.15 -0.89
N TYR A 86 -15.60 -1.77 -0.13
CA TYR A 86 -15.60 -0.60 0.76
C TYR A 86 -14.89 0.60 0.16
N TRP A 87 -15.35 1.77 0.49
CA TRP A 87 -14.72 3.02 0.11
C TRP A 87 -14.91 4.12 1.16
N TRP A 88 -13.89 4.94 1.39
CA TRP A 88 -13.96 6.20 2.13
C TRP A 88 -12.92 7.20 1.64
N SER A 89 -13.05 8.46 2.04
CA SER A 89 -12.09 9.50 1.69
C SER A 89 -10.74 9.23 2.38
N ASN A 90 -9.64 9.46 1.68
CA ASN A 90 -8.26 9.29 2.22
C ASN A 90 -7.87 7.86 2.63
N MET A 91 -8.58 6.83 2.15
CA MET A 91 -8.37 5.44 2.56
C MET A 91 -6.91 4.97 2.46
N GLN A 92 -6.15 5.41 1.45
CA GLN A 92 -4.74 5.04 1.30
C GLN A 92 -3.88 5.61 2.43
N ARG A 93 -4.13 6.88 2.81
CA ARG A 93 -3.41 7.53 3.90
C ARG A 93 -3.73 6.87 5.23
N GLU A 94 -5.00 6.66 5.52
CA GLU A 94 -5.45 6.08 6.78
C GLU A 94 -5.02 4.62 6.93
N ALA A 95 -5.09 3.82 5.86
CA ALA A 95 -4.54 2.47 5.87
C ALA A 95 -3.01 2.45 6.08
N LEU A 96 -2.27 3.42 5.51
CA LEU A 96 -0.84 3.54 5.74
C LEU A 96 -0.54 3.93 7.19
N GLU A 97 -1.28 4.88 7.75
CA GLU A 97 -1.16 5.31 9.15
C GLU A 97 -1.48 4.18 10.12
N TYR A 98 -2.51 3.37 9.82
CA TYR A 98 -2.87 2.18 10.59
C TYR A 98 -1.71 1.16 10.64
N VAL A 99 -1.18 0.78 9.48
CA VAL A 99 -0.07 -0.19 9.40
C VAL A 99 1.19 0.31 10.10
N ARG A 100 1.46 1.62 10.09
CA ARG A 100 2.59 2.22 10.82
C ARG A 100 2.47 2.11 12.34
N LYS A 101 1.25 2.00 12.86
CA LYS A 101 0.98 1.83 14.30
C LYS A 101 0.90 0.36 14.72
N CYS A 102 0.81 -0.57 13.78
CA CYS A 102 0.73 -1.99 14.06
C CYS A 102 2.08 -2.52 14.54
N ASP A 103 2.16 -2.97 15.80
CA ASP A 103 3.38 -3.46 16.42
C ASP A 103 3.97 -4.65 15.67
N GLN A 104 3.14 -5.60 15.24
CA GLN A 104 3.60 -6.75 14.48
C GLN A 104 4.26 -6.33 13.16
N CYS A 105 3.64 -5.40 12.43
CA CYS A 105 4.22 -4.87 11.20
C CYS A 105 5.55 -4.16 11.44
N GLN A 106 5.71 -3.46 12.57
CA GLN A 106 6.96 -2.77 12.90
C GLN A 106 8.05 -3.76 13.34
N TRP A 107 7.70 -4.75 14.13
CA TRP A 107 8.65 -5.77 14.60
C TRP A 107 9.19 -6.65 13.46
N PHE A 108 8.35 -7.01 12.50
CA PHE A 108 8.73 -7.85 11.37
C PHE A 108 9.03 -7.06 10.09
N ALA A 109 9.10 -5.72 10.18
CA ALA A 109 9.49 -4.90 9.03
C ALA A 109 10.90 -5.29 8.56
N PRO A 110 11.11 -5.56 7.26
CA PRO A 110 12.45 -5.81 6.75
C PRO A 110 13.32 -4.58 7.02
N SER A 111 14.38 -4.77 7.79
CA SER A 111 15.35 -3.71 8.08
C SER A 111 16.11 -3.38 6.80
N ILE A 112 15.78 -2.24 6.18
CA ILE A 112 16.45 -1.78 4.94
C ILE A 112 17.86 -1.26 5.24
N HIS A 113 18.12 -0.89 6.50
CA HIS A 113 19.40 -0.36 6.97
C HIS A 113 19.85 -1.10 8.22
N GLN A 114 20.17 -2.38 8.08
CA GLN A 114 20.97 -3.01 9.12
C GLN A 114 22.36 -2.39 9.11
N PRO A 115 22.88 -1.92 10.28
CA PRO A 115 24.28 -1.56 10.37
C PRO A 115 25.09 -2.77 9.88
N GLY A 116 26.06 -2.52 9.03
CA GLY A 116 26.93 -3.58 8.52
C GLY A 116 27.44 -4.41 9.69
N GLY A 117 27.31 -5.72 9.60
CA GLY A 117 27.89 -6.63 10.59
C GLY A 117 29.40 -6.39 10.72
N ILE A 118 30.00 -6.84 11.80
CA ILE A 118 31.44 -6.81 11.98
C ILE A 118 32.09 -7.54 10.78
N LEU A 119 32.81 -6.79 9.96
CA LEU A 119 33.54 -7.34 8.83
C LEU A 119 34.72 -8.15 9.33
N ASN A 120 34.64 -9.47 9.22
CA ASN A 120 35.79 -10.34 9.46
C ASN A 120 36.72 -10.29 8.24
N LEU A 121 37.95 -9.91 8.45
CA LEU A 121 38.94 -9.88 7.41
C LEU A 121 39.27 -11.33 6.97
N LEU A 122 38.80 -11.71 5.80
CA LEU A 122 39.21 -12.98 5.18
C LEU A 122 40.57 -12.77 4.49
N SER A 123 41.57 -13.52 4.90
CA SER A 123 42.87 -13.56 4.24
C SER A 123 43.19 -15.00 3.84
N SER A 124 43.61 -15.18 2.58
CA SER A 124 44.06 -16.43 2.08
C SER A 124 45.57 -16.55 2.29
N PRO A 125 46.14 -17.73 2.61
CA PRO A 125 47.59 -17.91 2.84
C PRO A 125 48.43 -17.79 1.59
N TRP A 126 47.86 -18.01 0.40
CA TRP A 126 48.57 -17.87 -0.92
C TRP A 126 47.56 -17.50 -2.02
N PRO A 127 48.05 -17.00 -3.18
CA PRO A 127 47.21 -16.65 -4.32
C PRO A 127 46.32 -17.81 -4.78
N PHE A 128 45.06 -17.49 -5.13
CA PHE A 128 44.05 -18.41 -5.67
C PHE A 128 43.68 -19.60 -4.76
N ALA A 129 44.10 -19.64 -3.51
CA ALA A 129 43.63 -20.64 -2.54
C ALA A 129 42.16 -20.44 -2.13
N GLN A 130 41.69 -19.21 -2.17
CA GLN A 130 40.31 -18.86 -1.84
C GLN A 130 39.79 -17.75 -2.76
N LEU A 131 38.70 -18.02 -3.47
CA LEU A 131 38.04 -17.08 -4.38
C LEU A 131 36.63 -16.79 -3.90
N GLY A 132 36.25 -15.52 -3.84
CA GLY A 132 34.88 -15.08 -3.73
C GLY A 132 34.27 -14.93 -5.11
N LEU A 133 33.04 -15.42 -5.30
CA LEU A 133 32.27 -15.22 -6.53
C LEU A 133 31.05 -14.43 -6.21
N ASP A 134 30.77 -13.36 -6.95
CA ASP A 134 29.59 -12.52 -6.81
C ASP A 134 28.93 -12.29 -8.18
N ILE A 135 27.60 -12.17 -8.18
CA ILE A 135 26.81 -11.91 -9.39
C ILE A 135 26.18 -10.53 -9.27
N VAL A 136 26.62 -9.63 -10.13
CA VAL A 136 26.14 -8.25 -10.18
C VAL A 136 25.19 -8.06 -11.35
N GLY A 137 24.04 -7.43 -11.11
CA GLY A 137 23.00 -7.13 -12.10
C GLY A 137 21.60 -7.16 -11.50
N PRO A 138 20.55 -7.02 -12.32
CA PRO A 138 20.57 -7.03 -13.78
C PRO A 138 21.00 -5.70 -14.42
N PHE A 139 21.87 -5.77 -15.42
CA PHE A 139 22.22 -4.63 -16.28
C PHE A 139 21.32 -4.56 -17.51
N PRO A 140 21.30 -3.43 -18.26
CA PRO A 140 20.68 -3.35 -19.56
C PRO A 140 21.16 -4.47 -20.48
N LYS A 141 20.27 -5.03 -21.28
CA LYS A 141 20.59 -6.15 -22.17
C LYS A 141 21.62 -5.75 -23.20
N VAL A 142 22.70 -6.52 -23.29
CA VAL A 142 23.72 -6.41 -24.34
C VAL A 142 23.61 -7.56 -25.34
N VAL A 143 24.42 -7.52 -26.38
CA VAL A 143 24.50 -8.59 -27.41
C VAL A 143 24.65 -9.96 -26.75
N GLY A 144 23.82 -10.92 -27.15
CA GLY A 144 23.78 -12.26 -26.55
C GLY A 144 22.88 -12.37 -25.33
N ASN A 145 21.97 -11.40 -25.10
CA ASN A 145 20.99 -11.39 -24.02
C ASN A 145 21.58 -11.45 -22.59
N LYS A 146 22.84 -11.08 -22.46
CA LYS A 146 23.58 -11.08 -21.18
C LYS A 146 23.11 -9.91 -20.32
N LYS A 147 22.82 -10.17 -19.04
CA LYS A 147 22.31 -9.17 -18.08
C LYS A 147 23.09 -9.13 -16.77
N TYR A 148 23.92 -10.13 -16.53
CA TYR A 148 24.62 -10.29 -15.27
C TYR A 148 26.12 -10.36 -15.52
N LEU A 149 26.88 -9.83 -14.58
CA LEU A 149 28.33 -9.91 -14.51
C LEU A 149 28.69 -10.84 -13.37
N LEU A 150 29.57 -11.82 -13.64
CA LEU A 150 30.18 -12.63 -12.60
C LEU A 150 31.52 -11.99 -12.24
N VAL A 151 31.67 -11.65 -10.96
CA VAL A 151 32.92 -11.08 -10.41
C VAL A 151 33.59 -12.13 -9.56
N GLY A 152 34.84 -12.44 -9.88
CA GLY A 152 35.72 -13.30 -9.08
C GLY A 152 36.76 -12.44 -8.36
N THR A 153 36.82 -12.53 -7.03
CA THR A 153 37.78 -11.81 -6.21
C THR A 153 38.69 -12.83 -5.49
N ASP A 154 39.99 -12.75 -5.69
CA ASP A 154 40.96 -13.54 -4.93
C ASP A 154 41.21 -12.87 -3.57
N TYR A 155 41.05 -13.63 -2.46
CA TYR A 155 41.20 -13.08 -1.11
C TYR A 155 42.67 -12.81 -0.70
N PHE A 156 43.66 -13.25 -1.48
CA PHE A 156 45.05 -12.92 -1.24
C PHE A 156 45.45 -11.59 -1.88
N THR A 157 45.17 -11.42 -3.17
CA THR A 157 45.60 -10.23 -3.94
C THR A 157 44.62 -9.05 -3.84
N LYS A 158 43.36 -9.34 -3.55
CA LYS A 158 42.22 -8.38 -3.47
C LYS A 158 42.03 -7.49 -4.68
#